data_e6ef6dac47a7ec2c169adaa2784cbf04
#
_entry.id   e6ef6dac47a7ec2c169adaa2784cbf04
#
_cell.length_a   1.000
_cell.length_b   1.000
_cell.length_c   1.000
_cell.angle_alpha   90.00
_cell.angle_beta   90.00
_cell.angle_gamma   90.00
#
_symmetry.space_group_name_H-M   'P 1'
#
loop_
_entity.id
_entity.type
_entity.pdbx_description
1 polymer ?
#
loop_
_entity_poly.entity_id
_entity_poly.type
_entity_poly.pdbx_seq_one_letter_code
_entity_poly.pdbx_strand_id
1 'polypeptide(L)'
;MKAKELEFIPVILGGDITTYSLARSFHEEYGIKSIAISTVKNWLNSYSSIIDNIIEPKMNDLDTFLKRLTSLGEQYLGKKKLILIACGDWYVRMIIENRDTLEKYYVIPYIQEELLNKLVLKDSFYDICEKTGVDYPKTFVYDVKEKTELDLPFDFPVIAKPASSAEYHYAEFPGKKKVFKFNSMDELKTMLS
;
A
#
# COMPACT_ATOMS: atom_id res chain seq x y z
N MET A 1 23.13 -21.49 -21.85
CA MET A 1 23.56 -20.24 -21.14
C MET A 1 23.70 -20.59 -19.67
N LYS A 2 24.87 -20.38 -19.03
CA LYS A 2 24.99 -20.51 -17.57
C LYS A 2 24.09 -19.43 -16.97
N ALA A 3 23.13 -19.82 -16.12
CA ALA A 3 22.32 -18.88 -15.36
C ALA A 3 23.28 -17.93 -14.63
N LYS A 4 23.24 -16.65 -14.99
CA LYS A 4 23.96 -15.60 -14.27
C LYS A 4 23.41 -15.64 -12.85
N GLU A 5 24.24 -15.96 -11.88
CA GLU A 5 23.80 -16.03 -10.49
C GLU A 5 23.28 -14.65 -10.09
N LEU A 6 21.96 -14.53 -9.99
CA LEU A 6 21.33 -13.24 -9.71
C LEU A 6 21.71 -12.79 -8.29
N GLU A 7 22.20 -11.57 -8.20
CA GLU A 7 22.79 -11.01 -6.98
C GLU A 7 21.77 -10.44 -6.01
N PHE A 8 20.45 -10.69 -6.21
CA PHE A 8 19.42 -10.13 -5.35
C PHE A 8 18.34 -11.14 -4.95
N ILE A 9 17.65 -10.86 -3.85
CA ILE A 9 16.51 -11.62 -3.34
C ILE A 9 15.37 -10.64 -3.04
N PRO A 10 14.15 -10.83 -3.61
CA PRO A 10 12.97 -10.08 -3.21
C PRO A 10 12.54 -10.50 -1.79
N VAL A 11 12.36 -9.52 -0.91
CA VAL A 11 11.75 -9.68 0.41
C VAL A 11 10.41 -8.99 0.37
N ILE A 12 9.32 -9.76 0.48
CA ILE A 12 7.95 -9.31 0.23
C ILE A 12 7.17 -9.36 1.55
N LEU A 13 6.65 -8.21 1.98
CA LEU A 13 5.79 -8.13 3.16
C LEU A 13 4.34 -8.29 2.75
N GLY A 14 3.70 -9.31 3.28
CA GLY A 14 2.31 -9.65 2.98
C GLY A 14 2.05 -11.14 3.09
N GLY A 15 0.79 -11.56 2.99
CA GLY A 15 0.42 -12.96 3.19
C GLY A 15 -0.73 -13.44 2.29
N ASP A 16 -1.12 -12.69 1.30
CA ASP A 16 -2.28 -12.95 0.44
C ASP A 16 -1.88 -13.31 -0.99
N ILE A 17 -2.86 -13.32 -1.89
CA ILE A 17 -2.67 -13.61 -3.33
C ILE A 17 -1.75 -12.59 -4.01
N THR A 18 -1.70 -11.34 -3.54
CA THR A 18 -0.84 -10.30 -4.13
C THR A 18 0.63 -10.60 -3.85
N THR A 19 0.95 -11.08 -2.67
CA THR A 19 2.29 -11.56 -2.29
C THR A 19 2.74 -12.72 -3.18
N TYR A 20 1.86 -13.72 -3.39
CA TYR A 20 2.14 -14.82 -4.29
C TYR A 20 2.34 -14.37 -5.73
N SER A 21 1.47 -13.49 -6.23
CA SER A 21 1.55 -12.97 -7.60
C SER A 21 2.86 -12.23 -7.86
N LEU A 22 3.29 -11.42 -6.90
CA LEU A 22 4.56 -10.69 -7.01
C LEU A 22 5.76 -11.65 -6.98
N ALA A 23 5.77 -12.62 -6.06
CA ALA A 23 6.82 -13.64 -6.00
C ALA A 23 6.87 -14.48 -7.30
N ARG A 24 5.70 -14.79 -7.87
CA ARG A 24 5.59 -15.49 -9.14
C ARG A 24 6.19 -14.67 -10.29
N SER A 25 5.92 -13.38 -10.36
CA SER A 25 6.50 -12.49 -11.38
C SER A 25 8.03 -12.47 -11.32
N PHE A 26 8.62 -12.40 -10.12
CA PHE A 26 10.06 -12.50 -9.93
C PHE A 26 10.60 -13.88 -10.35
N HIS A 27 9.87 -14.93 -10.05
CA HIS A 27 10.29 -16.28 -10.43
C HIS A 27 10.21 -16.51 -11.94
N GLU A 28 9.14 -16.07 -12.61
CA GLU A 28 8.95 -16.21 -14.05
C GLU A 28 10.01 -15.45 -14.84
N GLU A 29 10.37 -14.24 -14.41
CA GLU A 29 11.35 -13.40 -15.10
C GLU A 29 12.80 -13.80 -14.79
N TYR A 30 13.10 -14.11 -13.51
CA TYR A 30 14.48 -14.27 -13.05
C TYR A 30 14.84 -15.68 -12.56
N GLY A 31 13.88 -16.59 -12.45
CA GLY A 31 14.12 -17.94 -11.91
C GLY A 31 14.49 -17.97 -10.42
N ILE A 32 14.24 -16.89 -9.65
CA ILE A 32 14.61 -16.77 -8.25
C ILE A 32 13.45 -17.08 -7.33
N LYS A 33 13.77 -17.46 -6.09
CA LYS A 33 12.80 -17.51 -5.00
C LYS A 33 12.73 -16.17 -4.28
N SER A 34 11.55 -15.83 -3.78
CA SER A 34 11.33 -14.68 -2.90
C SER A 34 11.23 -15.13 -1.45
N ILE A 35 11.64 -14.27 -0.53
CA ILE A 35 11.32 -14.42 0.90
C ILE A 35 10.02 -13.65 1.14
N ALA A 36 8.98 -14.31 1.67
CA ALA A 36 7.77 -13.63 2.10
C ALA A 36 7.69 -13.60 3.63
N ILE A 37 7.27 -12.47 4.20
CA ILE A 37 7.03 -12.35 5.63
C ILE A 37 5.56 -12.01 5.84
N SER A 38 4.84 -12.90 6.54
CA SER A 38 3.40 -12.80 6.77
C SER A 38 3.05 -12.99 8.25
N THR A 39 1.93 -12.39 8.69
CA THR A 39 1.47 -12.52 10.08
C THR A 39 0.82 -13.86 10.38
N VAL A 40 0.30 -14.52 9.37
CA VAL A 40 -0.39 -15.82 9.50
C VAL A 40 0.07 -16.78 8.42
N LYS A 41 -0.04 -18.07 8.73
CA LYS A 41 0.22 -19.13 7.76
C LYS A 41 -0.88 -19.12 6.70
N ASN A 42 -0.49 -18.92 5.45
CA ASN A 42 -1.37 -18.97 4.29
C ASN A 42 -0.90 -20.09 3.37
N TRP A 43 -1.82 -20.89 2.85
CA TRP A 43 -1.46 -22.05 2.03
C TRP A 43 -0.79 -21.66 0.70
N LEU A 44 -1.17 -20.53 0.08
CA LEU A 44 -0.56 -20.04 -1.17
C LEU A 44 0.94 -19.78 -1.01
N ASN A 45 1.35 -19.12 0.06
CA ASN A 45 2.72 -18.74 0.28
C ASN A 45 3.52 -19.85 0.98
N SER A 46 2.92 -20.52 1.99
CA SER A 46 3.64 -21.46 2.84
C SER A 46 3.94 -22.81 2.19
N TYR A 47 3.22 -23.16 1.14
CA TYR A 47 3.43 -24.41 0.39
C TYR A 47 3.93 -24.19 -1.03
N SER A 48 4.30 -22.96 -1.37
CA SER A 48 4.86 -22.62 -2.67
C SER A 48 6.33 -22.99 -2.76
N SER A 49 6.74 -23.61 -3.87
CA SER A 49 8.15 -23.91 -4.14
C SER A 49 8.99 -22.67 -4.51
N ILE A 50 8.34 -21.55 -4.81
CA ILE A 50 8.99 -20.30 -5.22
C ILE A 50 9.08 -19.25 -4.09
N ILE A 51 8.59 -19.59 -2.90
CA ILE A 51 8.56 -18.69 -1.74
C ILE A 51 9.16 -19.39 -0.52
N ASP A 52 10.12 -18.73 0.12
CA ASP A 52 10.58 -19.07 1.46
C ASP A 52 9.77 -18.21 2.44
N ASN A 53 8.72 -18.79 3.03
CA ASN A 53 7.75 -18.04 3.84
C ASN A 53 8.13 -18.04 5.33
N ILE A 54 8.28 -16.84 5.90
CA ILE A 54 8.51 -16.59 7.32
C ILE A 54 7.19 -16.13 7.95
N ILE A 55 6.78 -16.80 9.02
CA ILE A 55 5.60 -16.40 9.80
C ILE A 55 6.06 -15.57 10.99
N GLU A 56 5.62 -14.32 11.05
CA GLU A 56 5.85 -13.40 12.15
C GLU A 56 4.52 -12.77 12.60
N PRO A 57 3.85 -13.36 13.60
CA PRO A 57 2.50 -12.95 13.99
C PRO A 57 2.38 -11.47 14.42
N LYS A 58 3.47 -10.92 14.93
CA LYS A 58 3.52 -9.52 15.41
C LYS A 58 4.15 -8.56 14.40
N MET A 59 4.15 -8.91 13.10
CA MET A 59 4.78 -8.07 12.06
C MET A 59 4.16 -6.67 11.93
N ASN A 60 2.97 -6.44 12.48
CA ASN A 60 2.32 -5.14 12.55
C ASN A 60 2.81 -4.26 13.73
N ASP A 61 3.57 -4.83 14.66
CA ASP A 61 4.23 -4.10 15.74
C ASP A 61 5.58 -3.56 15.25
N LEU A 62 5.86 -2.29 15.49
CA LEU A 62 7.02 -1.60 14.93
C LEU A 62 8.35 -2.22 15.39
N ASP A 63 8.46 -2.55 16.67
CA ASP A 63 9.71 -3.10 17.22
C ASP A 63 9.98 -4.49 16.62
N THR A 64 8.94 -5.31 16.51
CA THR A 64 9.02 -6.64 15.88
C THR A 64 9.36 -6.53 14.39
N PHE A 65 8.74 -5.59 13.68
CA PHE A 65 9.00 -5.29 12.28
C PHE A 65 10.47 -4.93 12.05
N LEU A 66 11.00 -3.95 12.78
CA LEU A 66 12.38 -3.52 12.65
C LEU A 66 13.36 -4.64 13.02
N LYS A 67 13.12 -5.32 14.15
CA LYS A 67 13.96 -6.43 14.60
C LYS A 67 13.99 -7.56 13.57
N ARG A 68 12.85 -7.93 13.00
CA ARG A 68 12.77 -9.01 12.00
C ARG A 68 13.52 -8.64 10.72
N LEU A 69 13.30 -7.43 10.21
CA LEU A 69 13.93 -6.99 8.97
C LEU A 69 15.45 -6.74 9.15
N THR A 70 15.88 -6.13 10.23
CA THR A 70 17.32 -5.93 10.48
C THR A 70 18.04 -7.27 10.63
N SER A 71 17.49 -8.22 11.42
CA SER A 71 18.07 -9.55 11.57
C SER A 71 18.15 -10.31 10.24
N LEU A 72 17.12 -10.22 9.39
CA LEU A 72 17.15 -10.81 8.06
C LEU A 72 18.19 -10.11 7.18
N GLY A 73 18.24 -8.79 7.21
CA GLY A 73 19.22 -7.99 6.46
C GLY A 73 20.65 -8.34 6.80
N GLU A 74 20.97 -8.50 8.09
CA GLU A 74 22.29 -8.90 8.58
C GLU A 74 22.74 -10.27 8.04
N GLN A 75 21.83 -11.23 7.91
CA GLN A 75 22.14 -12.57 7.38
C GLN A 75 22.64 -12.54 5.93
N TYR A 76 22.18 -11.56 5.14
CA TYR A 76 22.51 -11.42 3.72
C TYR A 76 23.51 -10.31 3.42
N LEU A 77 23.90 -9.51 4.42
CA LEU A 77 24.83 -8.40 4.24
C LEU A 77 26.16 -8.89 3.63
N GLY A 78 26.57 -8.24 2.54
CA GLY A 78 27.78 -8.62 1.78
C GLY A 78 27.65 -9.90 0.94
N LYS A 79 26.52 -10.59 0.97
CA LYS A 79 26.29 -11.84 0.20
C LYS A 79 25.33 -11.64 -0.96
N LYS A 80 24.17 -11.03 -0.71
CA LYS A 80 23.11 -10.77 -1.70
C LYS A 80 22.47 -9.42 -1.42
N LYS A 81 22.04 -8.72 -2.47
CA LYS A 81 21.20 -7.54 -2.30
C LYS A 81 19.77 -7.96 -1.97
N LEU A 82 19.16 -7.33 -1.00
CA LEU A 82 17.75 -7.54 -0.70
C LEU A 82 16.93 -6.39 -1.26
N ILE A 83 15.81 -6.69 -1.94
CA ILE A 83 14.84 -5.69 -2.40
C ILE A 83 13.60 -5.83 -1.52
N LEU A 84 13.26 -4.78 -0.77
CA LEU A 84 12.14 -4.79 0.15
C LEU A 84 10.88 -4.22 -0.50
N ILE A 85 9.86 -5.05 -0.62
CA ILE A 85 8.58 -4.70 -1.25
C ILE A 85 7.44 -5.14 -0.35
N ALA A 86 6.35 -4.39 -0.35
CA ALA A 86 5.16 -4.69 0.45
C ALA A 86 3.90 -4.79 -0.41
N CYS A 87 3.02 -5.70 -0.04
CA CYS A 87 1.71 -5.93 -0.66
C CYS A 87 0.57 -5.34 0.20
N GLY A 88 0.80 -4.20 0.84
CA GLY A 88 -0.20 -3.49 1.63
C GLY A 88 0.29 -2.12 2.05
N ASP A 89 -0.60 -1.13 1.99
CA ASP A 89 -0.29 0.29 2.27
C ASP A 89 0.34 0.50 3.64
N TRP A 90 -0.10 -0.28 4.63
CA TRP A 90 0.44 -0.23 5.99
C TRP A 90 1.94 -0.54 6.01
N TYR A 91 2.35 -1.63 5.39
CA TYR A 91 3.77 -2.01 5.33
C TYR A 91 4.59 -1.05 4.47
N VAL A 92 4.01 -0.53 3.38
CA VAL A 92 4.68 0.51 2.56
C VAL A 92 5.00 1.72 3.43
N ARG A 93 4.03 2.18 4.24
CA ARG A 93 4.22 3.30 5.17
C ARG A 93 5.30 2.99 6.20
N MET A 94 5.24 1.84 6.88
CA MET A 94 6.26 1.43 7.86
C MET A 94 7.67 1.37 7.25
N ILE A 95 7.81 0.88 6.01
CA ILE A 95 9.10 0.86 5.31
C ILE A 95 9.62 2.29 5.07
N ILE A 96 8.77 3.17 4.59
CA ILE A 96 9.15 4.54 4.22
C ILE A 96 9.53 5.34 5.47
N GLU A 97 8.72 5.28 6.53
CA GLU A 97 8.97 5.96 7.81
C GLU A 97 10.23 5.47 8.53
N ASN A 98 10.69 4.26 8.23
CA ASN A 98 11.90 3.68 8.85
C ASN A 98 13.03 3.44 7.83
N ARG A 99 13.03 4.19 6.74
CA ARG A 99 13.99 4.06 5.63
C ARG A 99 15.44 4.09 6.11
N ASP A 100 15.82 5.06 6.92
CA ASP A 100 17.21 5.28 7.40
C ASP A 100 17.80 4.04 8.11
N THR A 101 16.94 3.26 8.77
CA THR A 101 17.34 2.02 9.41
C THR A 101 17.43 0.87 8.41
N LEU A 102 16.49 0.79 7.49
CA LEU A 102 16.30 -0.35 6.59
C LEU A 102 17.21 -0.29 5.35
N GLU A 103 17.52 0.90 4.82
CA GLU A 103 18.33 1.04 3.61
C GLU A 103 19.79 0.60 3.78
N LYS A 104 20.23 0.38 5.02
CA LYS A 104 21.52 -0.27 5.33
C LYS A 104 21.57 -1.71 4.80
N TYR A 105 20.44 -2.34 4.66
CA TYR A 105 20.29 -3.76 4.33
C TYR A 105 19.52 -3.99 3.03
N TYR A 106 18.62 -3.06 2.67
CA TYR A 106 17.64 -3.24 1.59
C TYR A 106 17.72 -2.14 0.54
N VAL A 107 17.50 -2.51 -0.69
CA VAL A 107 17.06 -1.59 -1.72
C VAL A 107 15.57 -1.36 -1.51
N ILE A 108 15.17 -0.10 -1.30
CA ILE A 108 13.79 0.31 -1.03
C ILE A 108 13.27 1.08 -2.24
N PRO A 109 12.47 0.46 -3.15
CA PRO A 109 12.02 1.07 -4.39
C PRO A 109 10.78 1.97 -4.18
N TYR A 110 10.74 2.72 -3.11
CA TYR A 110 9.62 3.62 -2.76
C TYR A 110 10.07 5.08 -2.78
N ILE A 111 9.07 5.95 -2.92
CA ILE A 111 9.23 7.41 -2.79
C ILE A 111 9.63 7.81 -1.36
N GLN A 112 10.04 9.05 -1.19
CA GLN A 112 10.33 9.62 0.14
C GLN A 112 9.04 9.90 0.91
N GLU A 113 9.13 9.93 2.23
CA GLU A 113 8.00 10.11 3.14
C GLU A 113 7.21 11.40 2.87
N GLU A 114 7.91 12.51 2.61
CA GLU A 114 7.27 13.78 2.32
C GLU A 114 6.33 13.71 1.09
N LEU A 115 6.78 13.03 0.04
CA LEU A 115 5.98 12.83 -1.16
C LEU A 115 4.84 11.84 -0.91
N LEU A 116 5.08 10.76 -0.14
CA LEU A 116 4.04 9.82 0.26
C LEU A 116 2.90 10.55 0.97
N ASN A 117 3.21 11.39 1.96
CA ASN A 117 2.23 12.12 2.74
C ASN A 117 1.38 13.07 1.88
N LYS A 118 1.97 13.66 0.83
CA LYS A 118 1.23 14.47 -0.16
C LYS A 118 0.33 13.62 -1.07
N LEU A 119 0.76 12.42 -1.45
CA LEU A 119 0.02 11.57 -2.40
C LEU A 119 -1.10 10.75 -1.75
N VAL A 120 -1.02 10.49 -0.46
CA VAL A 120 -2.03 9.69 0.28
C VAL A 120 -3.32 10.48 0.50
N LEU A 121 -3.23 11.80 0.66
CA LEU A 121 -4.39 12.68 0.78
C LEU A 121 -4.96 12.98 -0.60
N LYS A 122 -6.26 12.70 -0.80
CA LYS A 122 -6.89 12.80 -2.12
C LYS A 122 -6.92 14.23 -2.68
N ASP A 123 -7.13 15.22 -1.82
CA ASP A 123 -7.07 16.64 -2.17
C ASP A 123 -5.68 17.03 -2.66
N SER A 124 -4.64 16.77 -1.88
CA SER A 124 -3.26 17.02 -2.26
C SER A 124 -2.83 16.24 -3.51
N PHE A 125 -3.36 15.01 -3.68
CA PHE A 125 -3.11 14.19 -4.88
C PHE A 125 -3.67 14.85 -6.14
N TYR A 126 -4.90 15.35 -6.10
CA TYR A 126 -5.51 16.02 -7.25
C TYR A 126 -4.84 17.36 -7.59
N ASP A 127 -4.39 18.11 -6.58
CA ASP A 127 -3.56 19.30 -6.78
C ASP A 127 -2.24 18.99 -7.50
N ILE A 128 -1.62 17.86 -7.16
CA ILE A 128 -0.40 17.41 -7.84
C ILE A 128 -0.71 17.00 -9.28
N CYS A 129 -1.81 16.28 -9.53
CA CYS A 129 -2.24 15.92 -10.88
C CYS A 129 -2.42 17.15 -11.74
N GLU A 130 -3.11 18.19 -11.25
CA GLU A 130 -3.32 19.43 -11.96
C GLU A 130 -2.01 20.15 -12.30
N LYS A 131 -1.12 20.29 -11.31
CA LYS A 131 0.20 20.93 -11.50
C LYS A 131 1.11 20.18 -12.47
N THR A 132 0.94 18.87 -12.60
CA THR A 132 1.76 17.99 -13.47
C THR A 132 1.11 17.69 -14.81
N GLY A 133 -0.14 18.14 -15.05
CA GLY A 133 -0.89 17.88 -16.28
C GLY A 133 -1.35 16.41 -16.40
N VAL A 134 -1.48 15.69 -15.29
CA VAL A 134 -2.00 14.32 -15.26
C VAL A 134 -3.52 14.36 -15.13
N ASP A 135 -4.21 13.66 -16.02
CA ASP A 135 -5.67 13.56 -15.98
C ASP A 135 -6.17 12.91 -14.70
N TYR A 136 -7.17 13.50 -14.08
CA TYR A 136 -7.85 12.96 -12.90
C TYR A 136 -9.35 13.19 -12.97
N PRO A 137 -10.18 12.41 -12.27
CA PRO A 137 -11.62 12.63 -12.23
C PRO A 137 -11.96 13.99 -11.62
N LYS A 138 -12.85 14.76 -12.26
CA LYS A 138 -13.36 15.99 -11.64
C LYS A 138 -13.86 15.71 -10.24
N THR A 139 -13.36 16.45 -9.26
CA THR A 139 -13.59 16.20 -7.85
C THR A 139 -14.01 17.46 -7.14
N PHE A 140 -14.98 17.32 -6.23
CA PHE A 140 -15.40 18.35 -5.31
C PHE A 140 -15.18 17.82 -3.87
N VAL A 141 -14.48 18.57 -3.05
CA VAL A 141 -14.22 18.22 -1.65
C VAL A 141 -15.27 18.89 -0.78
N TYR A 142 -16.06 18.08 -0.06
CA TYR A 142 -17.09 18.56 0.86
C TYR A 142 -16.65 18.36 2.31
N ASP A 143 -16.56 19.47 3.06
CA ASP A 143 -16.33 19.39 4.50
C ASP A 143 -17.67 19.39 5.24
N VAL A 144 -17.97 18.27 5.88
CA VAL A 144 -19.22 18.09 6.66
C VAL A 144 -19.29 19.03 7.85
N LYS A 145 -18.15 19.40 8.45
CA LYS A 145 -18.10 20.30 9.62
C LYS A 145 -18.37 21.75 9.24
N GLU A 146 -17.80 22.16 8.13
CA GLU A 146 -17.97 23.53 7.62
C GLU A 146 -19.28 23.72 6.84
N LYS A 147 -19.99 22.61 6.51
CA LYS A 147 -21.20 22.61 5.69
C LYS A 147 -21.03 23.41 4.41
N THR A 148 -19.94 23.15 3.70
CA THR A 148 -19.60 23.78 2.43
C THR A 148 -20.80 23.77 1.49
N GLU A 149 -21.04 24.84 0.77
CA GLU A 149 -22.09 24.88 -0.26
C GLU A 149 -21.84 23.84 -1.34
N LEU A 150 -22.87 23.08 -1.70
CA LEU A 150 -22.80 22.02 -2.70
C LEU A 150 -22.97 22.63 -4.10
N ASP A 151 -21.90 23.22 -4.63
CA ASP A 151 -21.80 23.65 -6.02
C ASP A 151 -20.87 22.69 -6.78
N LEU A 152 -21.46 21.68 -7.39
CA LEU A 152 -20.69 20.63 -8.05
C LEU A 152 -20.27 21.06 -9.46
N PRO A 153 -18.99 20.98 -9.83
CA PRO A 153 -18.48 21.33 -11.16
C PRO A 153 -18.74 20.25 -12.23
N PHE A 154 -19.67 19.32 -11.97
CA PHE A 154 -20.00 18.19 -12.83
C PHE A 154 -21.43 17.71 -12.63
N ASP A 155 -21.96 17.01 -13.64
CA ASP A 155 -23.33 16.48 -13.67
C ASP A 155 -23.49 15.16 -12.93
N PHE A 156 -24.73 14.80 -12.58
CA PHE A 156 -25.07 13.48 -12.06
C PHE A 156 -25.08 12.42 -13.17
N PRO A 157 -24.80 11.14 -12.88
CA PRO A 157 -24.58 10.57 -11.54
C PRO A 157 -23.18 10.85 -10.98
N VAL A 158 -23.11 11.01 -9.66
CA VAL A 158 -21.85 11.24 -8.95
C VAL A 158 -21.52 10.11 -7.99
N ILE A 159 -20.24 10.00 -7.63
CA ILE A 159 -19.74 9.05 -6.63
C ILE A 159 -19.15 9.84 -5.45
N ALA A 160 -19.64 9.58 -4.23
CA ALA A 160 -18.99 10.07 -3.03
C ALA A 160 -18.14 8.98 -2.36
N LYS A 161 -16.98 9.38 -1.88
CA LYS A 161 -16.04 8.54 -1.13
C LYS A 161 -15.52 9.32 0.07
N PRO A 162 -15.21 8.65 1.21
CA PRO A 162 -14.52 9.29 2.32
C PRO A 162 -13.16 9.84 1.88
N ALA A 163 -12.79 11.00 2.38
CA ALA A 163 -11.47 11.59 2.12
C ALA A 163 -10.35 10.71 2.70
N SER A 164 -10.49 10.26 3.95
CA SER A 164 -9.58 9.35 4.62
C SER A 164 -10.18 7.94 4.71
N SER A 165 -9.56 6.98 4.01
CA SER A 165 -9.95 5.57 4.10
C SER A 165 -9.61 4.97 5.48
N ALA A 166 -8.55 5.46 6.13
CA ALA A 166 -8.11 4.98 7.43
C ALA A 166 -9.09 5.38 8.53
N GLU A 167 -9.48 6.65 8.61
CA GLU A 167 -10.47 7.13 9.59
C GLU A 167 -11.84 6.49 9.35
N TYR A 168 -12.25 6.38 8.09
CA TYR A 168 -13.51 5.77 7.71
C TYR A 168 -13.57 4.28 8.06
N HIS A 169 -12.43 3.59 8.10
CA HIS A 169 -12.37 2.16 8.47
C HIS A 169 -12.94 1.92 9.87
N TYR A 170 -12.67 2.82 10.81
CA TYR A 170 -13.10 2.71 12.20
C TYR A 170 -14.50 3.32 12.47
N ALA A 171 -15.06 4.06 11.52
CA ALA A 171 -16.41 4.59 11.68
C ALA A 171 -17.44 3.46 11.53
N GLU A 172 -18.40 3.36 12.47
CA GLU A 172 -19.51 2.40 12.41
C GLU A 172 -20.84 3.15 12.39
N PHE A 173 -21.61 2.96 11.31
CA PHE A 173 -22.95 3.51 11.17
C PHE A 173 -23.79 2.67 10.20
N PRO A 174 -25.13 2.68 10.32
CA PRO A 174 -26.01 1.95 9.43
C PRO A 174 -25.82 2.38 7.97
N GLY A 175 -25.74 1.40 7.06
CA GLY A 175 -25.58 1.69 5.63
C GLY A 175 -24.18 2.06 5.19
N LYS A 176 -23.15 1.90 6.03
CA LYS A 176 -21.74 2.12 5.66
C LYS A 176 -21.35 1.42 4.36
N LYS A 177 -20.85 2.17 3.40
CA LYS A 177 -20.34 1.68 2.11
C LYS A 177 -19.03 2.39 1.79
N LYS A 178 -18.12 1.70 1.13
CA LYS A 178 -16.87 2.29 0.65
C LYS A 178 -17.11 3.36 -0.43
N VAL A 179 -18.20 3.23 -1.18
CA VAL A 179 -18.58 4.09 -2.31
C VAL A 179 -20.09 4.30 -2.26
N PHE A 180 -20.52 5.55 -2.37
CA PHE A 180 -21.92 5.93 -2.50
C PHE A 180 -22.14 6.52 -3.90
N LYS A 181 -23.22 6.10 -4.55
CA LYS A 181 -23.62 6.63 -5.85
C LYS A 181 -24.91 7.43 -5.67
N PHE A 182 -24.95 8.63 -6.25
CA PHE A 182 -26.11 9.52 -6.25
C PHE A 182 -26.49 9.87 -7.69
N ASN A 183 -27.78 9.88 -7.97
CA ASN A 183 -28.29 10.24 -9.28
C ASN A 183 -28.89 11.66 -9.30
N SER A 184 -29.02 12.30 -8.14
CA SER A 184 -29.55 13.66 -8.01
C SER A 184 -28.94 14.41 -6.84
N MET A 185 -29.07 15.73 -6.84
CA MET A 185 -28.68 16.60 -5.75
C MET A 185 -29.48 16.33 -4.47
N ASP A 186 -30.76 15.98 -4.59
CA ASP A 186 -31.61 15.70 -3.43
C ASP A 186 -31.19 14.41 -2.70
N GLU A 187 -30.82 13.37 -3.45
CA GLU A 187 -30.24 12.14 -2.86
C GLU A 187 -28.93 12.44 -2.09
N LEU A 188 -28.06 13.29 -2.68
CA LEU A 188 -26.81 13.69 -2.06
C LEU A 188 -27.02 14.49 -0.79
N LYS A 189 -27.88 15.51 -0.83
CA LYS A 189 -28.23 16.35 0.34
C LYS A 189 -28.84 15.55 1.47
N THR A 190 -29.72 14.61 1.14
CA THR A 190 -30.36 13.72 2.14
C THR A 190 -29.35 12.87 2.89
N MET A 191 -28.29 12.43 2.23
CA MET A 191 -27.23 11.63 2.88
C MET A 191 -26.29 12.50 3.73
N LEU A 192 -26.08 13.77 3.39
CA LEU A 192 -25.18 14.69 4.08
C LEU A 192 -25.86 15.42 5.25
N SER A 193 -27.18 15.29 5.40
CA SER A 193 -27.99 15.88 6.49
C SER A 193 -27.98 15.00 7.74
#